data_d7591887f47aad1f2d4b2b262163921f
#
_entry.id   d7591887f47aad1f2d4b2b262163921f
#
_cell.length_a   1.000
_cell.length_b   1.000
_cell.length_c   1.000
_cell.angle_alpha   90.00
_cell.angle_beta   90.00
_cell.angle_gamma   90.00
#
_symmetry.space_group_name_H-M   'P 1'
#
loop_
_entity.id
_entity.type
_entity.pdbx_description
1 polymer ?
#
loop_
_entity_poly.entity_id
_entity_poly.type
_entity_poly.pdbx_seq_one_letter_code
_entity_poly.pdbx_strand_id
1 'polypeptide(L)'
;MYHSGTVGAALTARNGKVTGIAVSQAVTGWGIEGQGADEVLANQRWSTAATVAHAVVAGVIASPPATPSVLNVNVPNLEMREIQGWRHTVIGSALPRSLGTADLVPKEGHKGTYRVEMDWGEAGDLPPDTDGGAVMDGYVSLSWLIRLQDEPPPEDDPAASGLARLLG
;
A
#
# COMPACT_ATOMS: atom_id res chain seq x y z
N MET A 1 4.00 0.23 2.40
CA MET A 1 3.40 1.57 2.53
C MET A 1 4.27 2.69 1.96
N TYR A 2 5.56 2.79 2.27
CA TYR A 2 6.45 3.88 1.84
C TYR A 2 6.53 4.09 0.32
N HIS A 3 6.22 3.08 -0.48
CA HIS A 3 6.20 3.16 -1.96
C HIS A 3 4.82 3.43 -2.54
N SER A 4 3.80 3.67 -1.69
CA SER A 4 2.42 3.91 -2.15
C SER A 4 2.24 5.37 -2.59
N GLY A 5 1.99 5.58 -3.87
CA GLY A 5 1.63 6.91 -4.41
C GLY A 5 0.33 7.44 -3.80
N THR A 6 -0.63 6.56 -3.48
CA THR A 6 -1.91 6.92 -2.86
C THR A 6 -1.70 7.51 -1.46
N VAL A 7 -0.90 6.83 -0.62
CA VAL A 7 -0.56 7.33 0.71
C VAL A 7 0.31 8.59 0.61
N GLY A 8 1.24 8.66 -0.35
CA GLY A 8 2.07 9.83 -0.60
C GLY A 8 1.24 11.08 -0.93
N ALA A 9 0.19 10.95 -1.74
CA ALA A 9 -0.74 12.03 -2.04
C ALA A 9 -1.50 12.49 -0.79
N ALA A 10 -1.99 11.56 0.04
CA ALA A 10 -2.68 11.88 1.29
C ALA A 10 -1.75 12.57 2.31
N LEU A 11 -0.48 12.17 2.39
CA LEU A 11 0.54 12.86 3.21
C LEU A 11 0.80 14.28 2.70
N THR A 12 0.82 14.49 1.39
CA THR A 12 0.95 15.83 0.79
C THR A 12 -0.23 16.73 1.15
N ALA A 13 -1.47 16.20 1.10
CA ALA A 13 -2.65 16.95 1.55
C ALA A 13 -2.54 17.34 3.02
N ARG A 14 -2.11 16.43 3.89
CA ARG A 14 -1.88 16.71 5.31
C ARG A 14 -0.81 17.80 5.54
N ASN A 15 0.27 17.79 4.77
CA ASN A 15 1.29 18.85 4.83
C ASN A 15 0.69 20.22 4.44
N GLY A 16 -0.30 20.23 3.55
CA GLY A 16 -1.12 21.39 3.22
C GLY A 16 -2.21 21.70 4.24
N LYS A 17 -2.18 21.09 5.44
CA LYS A 17 -3.15 21.26 6.55
C LYS A 17 -4.57 20.77 6.21
N VAL A 18 -4.69 19.80 5.32
CA VAL A 18 -5.96 19.13 4.96
C VAL A 18 -5.86 17.66 5.33
N THR A 19 -6.90 17.08 5.93
CA THR A 19 -6.94 15.64 6.17
C THR A 19 -6.95 14.90 4.85
N GLY A 20 -5.97 14.02 4.65
CA GLY A 20 -5.85 13.16 3.48
C GLY A 20 -6.50 11.79 3.73
N ILE A 21 -7.21 11.26 2.74
CA ILE A 21 -7.76 9.90 2.79
C ILE A 21 -7.18 9.12 1.62
N ALA A 22 -6.44 8.06 1.94
CA ALA A 22 -5.89 7.12 0.97
C ALA A 22 -6.76 5.85 0.98
N VAL A 23 -7.39 5.52 -0.13
CA VAL A 23 -8.18 4.29 -0.26
C VAL A 23 -7.52 3.36 -1.25
N SER A 24 -7.24 2.16 -0.83
CA SER A 24 -6.66 1.09 -1.65
C SER A 24 -7.51 -0.17 -1.57
N GLN A 25 -7.63 -0.87 -2.67
CA GLN A 25 -8.26 -2.18 -2.71
C GLN A 25 -7.20 -3.27 -2.86
N ALA A 26 -7.38 -4.37 -2.15
CA ALA A 26 -6.61 -5.57 -2.40
C ALA A 26 -6.87 -6.08 -3.83
N VAL A 27 -5.82 -6.48 -4.51
CA VAL A 27 -5.90 -7.07 -5.85
C VAL A 27 -5.59 -8.54 -5.75
N THR A 28 -6.54 -9.39 -6.12
CA THR A 28 -6.36 -10.85 -6.19
C THR A 28 -5.95 -11.27 -7.60
N GLY A 29 -5.15 -12.32 -7.72
CA GLY A 29 -4.65 -12.80 -9.00
C GLY A 29 -3.43 -12.06 -9.55
N TRP A 30 -2.95 -11.05 -8.87
CA TRP A 30 -1.73 -10.34 -9.24
C TRP A 30 -0.52 -11.28 -9.16
N GLY A 31 0.27 -11.33 -10.22
CA GLY A 31 1.46 -12.19 -10.29
C GLY A 31 1.17 -13.61 -10.82
N ILE A 32 -0.01 -13.90 -11.34
CA ILE A 32 -0.27 -15.13 -12.09
C ILE A 32 0.40 -15.00 -13.44
N GLU A 33 1.21 -16.01 -13.77
CA GLU A 33 1.95 -16.08 -15.03
C GLU A 33 1.03 -15.96 -16.25
N GLY A 34 1.39 -15.09 -17.19
CA GLY A 34 0.65 -14.89 -18.45
C GLY A 34 -0.58 -13.98 -18.36
N GLN A 35 -0.97 -13.49 -17.17
CA GLN A 35 -2.04 -12.52 -17.06
C GLN A 35 -1.51 -11.09 -17.27
N GLY A 36 -2.11 -10.36 -18.22
CA GLY A 36 -1.94 -8.93 -18.35
C GLY A 36 -2.57 -8.17 -17.18
N ALA A 37 -2.05 -7.01 -16.83
CA ALA A 37 -2.59 -6.17 -15.77
C ALA A 37 -4.09 -5.85 -15.99
N ASP A 38 -4.51 -5.63 -17.23
CA ASP A 38 -5.89 -5.30 -17.59
C ASP A 38 -6.87 -6.44 -17.27
N GLU A 39 -6.49 -7.70 -17.50
CA GLU A 39 -7.34 -8.86 -17.20
C GLU A 39 -7.52 -9.03 -15.68
N VAL A 40 -6.45 -8.85 -14.91
CA VAL A 40 -6.50 -8.90 -13.44
C VAL A 40 -7.38 -7.77 -12.91
N LEU A 41 -7.22 -6.55 -13.41
CA LEU A 41 -7.96 -5.38 -12.94
C LEU A 41 -9.45 -5.43 -13.32
N ALA A 42 -9.82 -6.06 -14.44
CA ALA A 42 -11.21 -6.22 -14.85
C ALA A 42 -12.06 -7.05 -13.88
N ASN A 43 -11.45 -7.97 -13.15
CA ASN A 43 -12.14 -8.90 -12.26
C ASN A 43 -12.15 -8.46 -10.77
N GLN A 44 -11.75 -7.22 -10.48
CA GLN A 44 -11.74 -6.71 -9.12
C GLN A 44 -13.09 -6.11 -8.70
N ARG A 45 -13.35 -6.08 -7.39
CA ARG A 45 -14.62 -5.59 -6.80
C ARG A 45 -14.59 -4.08 -6.53
N TRP A 46 -14.30 -3.28 -7.57
CA TRP A 46 -14.18 -1.82 -7.46
C TRP A 46 -15.40 -1.15 -6.86
N SER A 47 -16.61 -1.70 -7.08
CA SER A 47 -17.85 -1.19 -6.50
C SER A 47 -17.85 -1.25 -4.97
N THR A 48 -17.28 -2.30 -4.39
CA THR A 48 -17.13 -2.44 -2.93
C THR A 48 -16.19 -1.36 -2.39
N ALA A 49 -15.03 -1.19 -3.02
CA ALA A 49 -14.09 -0.14 -2.62
C ALA A 49 -14.70 1.27 -2.74
N ALA A 50 -15.45 1.54 -3.80
CA ALA A 50 -16.14 2.81 -3.99
C ALA A 50 -17.21 3.07 -2.91
N THR A 51 -17.97 2.04 -2.53
CA THR A 51 -18.99 2.13 -1.47
C THR A 51 -18.34 2.41 -0.11
N VAL A 52 -17.27 1.70 0.22
CA VAL A 52 -16.50 1.92 1.45
C VAL A 52 -15.89 3.34 1.45
N ALA A 53 -15.26 3.74 0.34
CA ALA A 53 -14.68 5.07 0.21
C ALA A 53 -15.72 6.18 0.42
N HIS A 54 -16.90 6.03 -0.18
CA HIS A 54 -18.00 6.99 0.00
C HIS A 54 -18.39 7.12 1.48
N ALA A 55 -18.61 5.99 2.17
CA ALA A 55 -18.99 5.99 3.57
C ALA A 55 -17.93 6.63 4.47
N VAL A 56 -16.65 6.31 4.24
CA VAL A 56 -15.51 6.86 4.99
C VAL A 56 -15.40 8.38 4.76
N VAL A 57 -15.47 8.84 3.53
CA VAL A 57 -15.39 10.26 3.18
C VAL A 57 -16.55 11.03 3.80
N ALA A 58 -17.79 10.51 3.68
CA ALA A 58 -18.96 11.13 4.29
C ALA A 58 -18.83 11.25 5.81
N GLY A 59 -18.32 10.22 6.48
CA GLY A 59 -18.05 10.23 7.92
C GLY A 59 -17.01 11.27 8.33
N VAL A 60 -15.89 11.36 7.61
CA VAL A 60 -14.83 12.34 7.89
C VAL A 60 -15.30 13.78 7.62
N ILE A 61 -16.13 14.00 6.60
CA ILE A 61 -16.71 15.31 6.33
C ILE A 61 -17.70 15.72 7.45
N ALA A 62 -18.54 14.79 7.90
CA ALA A 62 -19.52 15.03 8.96
C ALA A 62 -18.85 15.31 10.32
N SER A 63 -17.71 14.69 10.59
CA SER A 63 -16.95 14.83 11.84
C SER A 63 -15.45 14.83 11.55
N PRO A 64 -14.90 15.95 11.09
CA PRO A 64 -13.48 16.02 10.73
C PRO A 64 -12.60 15.90 11.98
N PRO A 65 -11.43 15.28 11.88
CA PRO A 65 -10.48 15.24 12.99
C PRO A 65 -10.01 16.65 13.35
N ALA A 66 -9.83 16.91 14.65
CA ALA A 66 -9.40 18.22 15.16
C ALA A 66 -8.05 18.67 14.61
N THR A 67 -7.20 17.72 14.23
CA THR A 67 -5.89 17.98 13.62
C THR A 67 -5.81 17.26 12.28
N PRO A 68 -5.32 17.92 11.21
CA PRO A 68 -5.11 17.28 9.92
C PRO A 68 -4.29 16.01 10.05
N SER A 69 -4.83 14.91 9.53
CA SER A 69 -4.28 13.56 9.65
C SER A 69 -4.32 12.86 8.29
N VAL A 70 -3.74 11.69 8.20
CA VAL A 70 -3.93 10.79 7.06
C VAL A 70 -4.69 9.57 7.51
N LEU A 71 -5.78 9.26 6.84
CA LEU A 71 -6.48 8.00 7.00
C LEU A 71 -6.12 7.09 5.82
N ASN A 72 -5.46 5.97 6.12
CA ASN A 72 -5.18 4.90 5.17
C ASN A 72 -6.26 3.83 5.32
N VAL A 73 -6.97 3.56 4.23
CA VAL A 73 -8.07 2.60 4.16
C VAL A 73 -7.69 1.51 3.17
N ASN A 74 -7.70 0.26 3.62
CA ASN A 74 -7.49 -0.87 2.72
C ASN A 74 -8.75 -1.74 2.71
N VAL A 75 -9.25 -2.03 1.52
CA VAL A 75 -10.50 -2.74 1.29
C VAL A 75 -10.22 -4.13 0.72
N PRO A 76 -10.76 -5.21 1.30
CA PRO A 76 -10.65 -6.55 0.71
C PRO A 76 -11.30 -6.62 -0.67
N ASN A 77 -10.79 -7.51 -1.54
CA ASN A 77 -11.39 -7.76 -2.85
C ASN A 77 -12.55 -8.76 -2.74
N LEU A 78 -13.61 -8.35 -2.07
CA LEU A 78 -14.80 -9.13 -1.76
C LEU A 78 -16.08 -8.38 -2.19
N GLU A 79 -17.18 -9.12 -2.39
CA GLU A 79 -18.48 -8.49 -2.51
C GLU A 79 -18.85 -7.81 -1.19
N MET A 80 -19.62 -6.72 -1.23
CA MET A 80 -19.98 -5.95 -0.03
C MET A 80 -20.61 -6.80 1.08
N ARG A 81 -21.42 -7.81 0.73
CA ARG A 81 -22.06 -8.75 1.66
C ARG A 81 -21.08 -9.74 2.33
N GLU A 82 -19.87 -9.87 1.80
CA GLU A 82 -18.83 -10.79 2.27
C GLU A 82 -17.85 -10.08 3.20
N ILE A 83 -17.88 -8.75 3.24
CA ILE A 83 -17.05 -7.95 4.15
C ILE A 83 -17.46 -8.28 5.59
N GLN A 84 -16.50 -8.72 6.40
CA GLN A 84 -16.70 -9.10 7.80
C GLN A 84 -16.89 -7.91 8.76
N GLY A 85 -16.66 -6.70 8.28
CA GLY A 85 -16.72 -5.47 9.06
C GLY A 85 -15.46 -4.62 8.84
N TRP A 86 -15.08 -3.86 9.84
CA TRP A 86 -13.88 -3.02 9.79
C TRP A 86 -13.09 -3.12 11.09
N ARG A 87 -11.79 -2.78 11.04
CA ARG A 87 -10.89 -2.77 12.20
C ARG A 87 -9.99 -1.53 12.16
N HIS A 88 -9.69 -0.96 13.32
CA HIS A 88 -8.54 -0.10 13.46
C HIS A 88 -7.27 -0.97 13.44
N THR A 89 -6.28 -0.56 12.66
CA THR A 89 -5.08 -1.34 12.42
C THR A 89 -3.83 -0.49 12.53
N VAL A 90 -2.71 -1.13 12.75
CA VAL A 90 -1.37 -0.56 12.58
C VAL A 90 -0.83 -0.94 11.20
N ILE A 91 0.16 -0.18 10.72
CA ILE A 91 0.85 -0.55 9.48
C ILE A 91 1.75 -1.76 9.74
N GLY A 92 1.51 -2.83 9.00
CA GLY A 92 2.32 -4.03 9.07
C GLY A 92 3.75 -3.80 8.57
N SER A 93 4.73 -4.39 9.23
CA SER A 93 6.12 -4.41 8.80
C SER A 93 6.42 -5.51 7.78
N ALA A 94 5.61 -6.58 7.78
CA ALA A 94 5.73 -7.68 6.86
C ALA A 94 4.98 -7.39 5.55
N LEU A 95 5.56 -7.83 4.44
CA LEU A 95 4.89 -7.81 3.13
C LEU A 95 3.91 -8.99 3.03
N PRO A 96 2.75 -8.81 2.35
CA PRO A 96 1.81 -9.92 2.11
C PRO A 96 2.42 -11.10 1.36
N ARG A 97 3.45 -10.82 0.56
CA ARG A 97 4.30 -11.83 -0.10
C ARG A 97 5.74 -11.39 -0.01
N SER A 98 6.64 -12.36 0.11
CA SER A 98 8.07 -12.09 -0.01
C SER A 98 8.35 -11.56 -1.43
N LEU A 99 9.32 -10.67 -1.56
CA LEU A 99 9.86 -10.31 -2.85
C LEU A 99 10.56 -11.55 -3.41
N GLY A 100 10.06 -12.04 -4.52
CA GLY A 100 10.71 -13.09 -5.28
C GLY A 100 11.86 -12.56 -6.14
N THR A 101 12.26 -13.33 -7.11
CA THR A 101 13.24 -12.91 -8.11
C THR A 101 12.56 -12.20 -9.27
N ALA A 102 13.32 -11.32 -9.94
CA ALA A 102 12.89 -10.72 -11.19
C ALA A 102 13.92 -11.04 -12.26
N ASP A 103 13.47 -11.73 -13.32
CA ASP A 103 14.30 -12.13 -14.45
C ASP A 103 14.03 -11.23 -15.65
N LEU A 104 15.10 -10.88 -16.36
CA LEU A 104 15.02 -10.16 -17.62
C LEU A 104 15.01 -11.16 -18.77
N VAL A 105 13.84 -11.42 -19.34
CA VAL A 105 13.65 -12.35 -20.46
C VAL A 105 13.68 -11.55 -21.77
N PRO A 106 14.57 -11.87 -22.72
CA PRO A 106 14.62 -11.19 -24.02
C PRO A 106 13.27 -11.28 -24.75
N LYS A 107 12.79 -10.15 -25.24
CA LYS A 107 11.55 -10.11 -26.03
C LYS A 107 11.86 -10.54 -27.46
N GLU A 108 11.23 -11.62 -27.91
CA GLU A 108 11.41 -12.15 -29.26
C GLU A 108 11.08 -11.09 -30.32
N GLY A 109 11.93 -10.98 -31.35
CA GLY A 109 11.77 -10.00 -32.42
C GLY A 109 12.13 -8.54 -32.05
N HIS A 110 12.56 -8.26 -30.81
CA HIS A 110 12.86 -6.89 -30.35
C HIS A 110 14.26 -6.84 -29.72
N LYS A 111 15.28 -6.65 -30.55
CA LYS A 111 16.68 -6.60 -30.10
C LYS A 111 16.89 -5.52 -29.00
N GLY A 112 17.47 -5.93 -27.88
CA GLY A 112 17.75 -5.04 -26.73
C GLY A 112 16.54 -4.70 -25.85
N THR A 113 15.38 -5.33 -26.09
CA THR A 113 14.17 -5.19 -25.28
C THR A 113 13.94 -6.46 -24.46
N TYR A 114 13.59 -6.30 -23.19
CA TYR A 114 13.37 -7.38 -22.26
C TYR A 114 11.98 -7.25 -21.63
N ARG A 115 11.39 -8.39 -21.30
CA ARG A 115 10.25 -8.50 -20.41
C ARG A 115 10.79 -8.78 -19.01
N VAL A 116 10.24 -8.11 -18.01
CA VAL A 116 10.52 -8.44 -16.60
C VAL A 116 9.54 -9.52 -16.19
N GLU A 117 10.04 -10.70 -15.87
CA GLU A 117 9.28 -11.77 -15.25
C GLU A 117 9.55 -11.76 -13.76
N MET A 118 8.48 -11.64 -12.96
CA MET A 118 8.58 -11.58 -11.50
C MET A 118 8.05 -12.88 -10.91
N ASP A 119 8.88 -13.53 -10.13
CA ASP A 119 8.45 -14.62 -9.27
C ASP A 119 8.16 -14.07 -7.88
N TRP A 120 6.92 -14.21 -7.44
CA TRP A 120 6.49 -13.80 -6.12
C TRP A 120 6.63 -14.96 -5.16
N GLY A 121 7.37 -14.78 -4.09
CA GLY A 121 7.50 -15.78 -3.05
C GLY A 121 6.19 -16.09 -2.32
N GLU A 122 6.27 -16.98 -1.35
CA GLU A 122 5.12 -17.43 -0.59
C GLU A 122 4.45 -16.28 0.18
N ALA A 123 3.13 -16.41 0.37
CA ALA A 123 2.38 -15.52 1.24
C ALA A 123 2.84 -15.71 2.69
N GLY A 124 3.18 -14.61 3.35
CA GLY A 124 3.53 -14.63 4.78
C GLY A 124 2.28 -14.56 5.68
N ASP A 125 2.40 -15.08 6.88
CA ASP A 125 1.41 -14.84 7.92
C ASP A 125 1.49 -13.36 8.34
N LEU A 126 0.37 -12.67 8.22
CA LEU A 126 0.25 -11.27 8.63
C LEU A 126 -0.50 -11.19 9.97
N PRO A 127 0.05 -10.50 10.97
CA PRO A 127 -0.66 -10.30 12.23
C PRO A 127 -2.03 -9.66 12.00
N PRO A 128 -3.11 -10.15 12.65
CA PRO A 128 -4.49 -9.74 12.37
C PRO A 128 -4.81 -8.28 12.77
N ASP A 129 -3.97 -7.66 13.57
CA ASP A 129 -4.04 -6.24 13.96
C ASP A 129 -3.35 -5.30 12.98
N THR A 130 -2.70 -5.84 11.94
CA THR A 130 -2.08 -5.06 10.86
C THR A 130 -3.06 -4.78 9.72
N ASP A 131 -2.73 -3.77 8.93
CA ASP A 131 -3.50 -3.39 7.73
C ASP A 131 -3.60 -4.55 6.74
N GLY A 132 -2.52 -5.28 6.50
CA GLY A 132 -2.52 -6.46 5.63
C GLY A 132 -3.30 -7.63 6.23
N GLY A 133 -3.09 -7.94 7.52
CA GLY A 133 -3.78 -9.04 8.20
C GLY A 133 -5.29 -8.86 8.24
N ALA A 134 -5.76 -7.64 8.58
CA ALA A 134 -7.18 -7.35 8.56
C ALA A 134 -7.82 -7.57 7.17
N VAL A 135 -7.15 -7.14 6.11
CA VAL A 135 -7.63 -7.32 4.73
C VAL A 135 -7.67 -8.80 4.35
N MET A 136 -6.67 -9.58 4.74
CA MET A 136 -6.66 -11.04 4.50
C MET A 136 -7.79 -11.75 5.25
N ASP A 137 -8.17 -11.27 6.43
CA ASP A 137 -9.31 -11.76 7.22
C ASP A 137 -10.68 -11.28 6.70
N GLY A 138 -10.72 -10.48 5.62
CA GLY A 138 -11.96 -9.95 5.05
C GLY A 138 -12.49 -8.68 5.71
N TYR A 139 -11.70 -7.97 6.51
CA TYR A 139 -12.09 -6.71 7.15
C TYR A 139 -11.53 -5.49 6.40
N VAL A 140 -12.30 -4.43 6.36
CA VAL A 140 -11.78 -3.12 5.97
C VAL A 140 -10.81 -2.62 7.05
N SER A 141 -9.60 -2.29 6.65
CA SER A 141 -8.57 -1.75 7.54
C SER A 141 -8.60 -0.24 7.57
N LEU A 142 -8.57 0.35 8.75
CA LEU A 142 -8.48 1.79 8.99
C LEU A 142 -7.24 2.11 9.82
N SER A 143 -6.23 2.72 9.21
CA SER A 143 -5.00 3.14 9.90
C SER A 143 -4.86 4.66 9.87
N TRP A 144 -4.83 5.31 11.02
CA TRP A 144 -4.58 6.75 11.13
C TRP A 144 -3.09 7.03 11.23
N LEU A 145 -2.58 7.86 10.32
CA LEU A 145 -1.17 8.18 10.21
C LEU A 145 -0.92 9.64 10.56
N ILE A 146 0.07 9.89 11.40
CA ILE A 146 0.41 11.25 11.81
C ILE A 146 1.47 11.84 10.87
N ARG A 147 2.58 11.14 10.65
CA ARG A 147 3.70 11.56 9.76
C ARG A 147 4.63 10.38 9.52
N LEU A 148 5.49 10.52 8.50
CA LEU A 148 6.70 9.73 8.44
C LEU A 148 7.58 10.16 9.62
N GLN A 149 8.13 9.20 10.32
CA GLN A 149 8.99 9.45 11.47
C GLN A 149 10.43 9.30 11.00
N ASP A 150 11.26 10.28 11.34
CA ASP A 150 12.70 10.21 11.17
C ASP A 150 13.30 9.25 12.20
N GLU A 151 14.37 8.58 11.82
CA GLU A 151 15.19 7.78 12.71
C GLU A 151 16.50 8.53 13.01
N PRO A 152 17.08 8.36 14.21
CA PRO A 152 18.40 8.90 14.47
C PRO A 152 19.41 8.27 13.51
N PRO A 153 20.46 9.02 13.09
CA PRO A 153 21.48 8.45 12.24
C PRO A 153 22.18 7.28 12.97
N PRO A 154 22.68 6.28 12.23
CA PRO A 154 23.46 5.22 12.80
C PRO A 154 24.75 5.78 13.45
N GLU A 155 25.27 5.09 14.47
CA GLU A 155 26.47 5.52 15.22
C GLU A 155 27.68 5.78 14.29
N ASP A 156 27.84 4.90 13.28
CA ASP A 156 28.82 5.08 12.21
C ASP A 156 28.12 5.50 10.92
N ASP A 157 27.66 6.76 10.83
CA ASP A 157 26.97 7.26 9.65
C ASP A 157 27.88 7.26 8.40
N PRO A 158 27.68 6.33 7.45
CA PRO A 158 28.52 6.23 6.25
C PRO A 158 28.28 7.40 5.28
N ALA A 159 27.10 8.04 5.32
CA ALA A 159 26.79 9.18 4.47
C ALA A 159 27.53 10.43 4.97
N ALA A 160 27.51 10.69 6.27
CA ALA A 160 28.28 11.76 6.88
C ALA A 160 29.79 11.60 6.63
N SER A 161 30.30 10.37 6.77
CA SER A 161 31.69 10.02 6.47
C SER A 161 32.04 10.24 4.99
N GLY A 162 31.12 9.97 4.07
CA GLY A 162 31.28 10.24 2.63
C GLY A 162 31.33 11.73 2.33
N LEU A 163 30.42 12.50 2.91
CA LEU A 163 30.36 13.95 2.75
C LEU A 163 31.55 14.66 3.36
N ALA A 164 32.02 14.23 4.52
CA ALA A 164 33.24 14.77 5.12
C ALA A 164 34.48 14.60 4.22
N ARG A 165 34.56 13.48 3.49
CA ARG A 165 35.67 13.29 2.50
C ARG A 165 35.51 14.15 1.25
N LEU A 166 34.31 14.54 0.89
CA LEU A 166 34.03 15.35 -0.29
C LEU A 166 34.17 16.85 -0.03
N LEU A 167 33.72 17.27 1.14
CA LEU A 167 33.59 18.70 1.48
C LEU A 167 34.75 19.21 2.35
N GLY A 168 35.65 18.29 2.83
CA GLY A 168 36.92 18.58 3.46
C GLY A 168 36.95 18.97 4.81
#